data_4b4436887e2f98e3f5bd7f7ab8c90deb
#
_entry.id   4b4436887e2f98e3f5bd7f7ab8c90deb
#
_cell.length_a   1.000
_cell.length_b   1.000
_cell.length_c   1.000
_cell.angle_alpha   90.00
_cell.angle_beta   90.00
_cell.angle_gamma   90.00
#
_symmetry.space_group_name_H-M   'P 1'
#
loop_
_entity.id
_entity.type
_entity.pdbx_description
1 polymer ?
#
loop_
_entity_poly.entity_id
_entity_poly.type
_entity_poly.pdbx_seq_one_letter_code
_entity_poly.pdbx_strand_id
1 'polypeptide(L)'
;EMKASAEAEHEKFSGLINKTKGNISSYSNQIAGAEAQVAALEAQIEEQNKNISALQKQLAEEMAKSRLAANSSWRDISEVSFTEDDRYLLANLIYCEAGGEPYDGQVAVGAVVINRVLSSVYPSTLSGVVYQNRQFEPVSTGRLALALAENRATASCYRAADEAMRGMTNVGNCVYFRTPIPGLEGINIGGHVFY
;
A
#
# COMPACT_ATOMS: atom_id res chain seq x y z
N GLU A 1 -1.30 -20.01 80.37
CA GLU A 1 -2.22 -19.37 79.44
C GLU A 1 -1.51 -18.26 78.61
N MET A 2 -0.73 -17.33 79.19
CA MET A 2 -0.06 -16.27 78.43
C MET A 2 0.96 -16.78 77.38
N LYS A 3 1.68 -17.88 77.61
CA LYS A 3 2.66 -18.44 76.70
C LYS A 3 2.01 -19.02 75.44
N ALA A 4 0.91 -19.76 75.62
CA ALA A 4 0.13 -20.31 74.47
C ALA A 4 -0.51 -19.24 73.63
N SER A 5 -0.97 -18.11 74.21
CA SER A 5 -1.51 -16.96 73.47
C SER A 5 -0.41 -16.27 72.66
N ALA A 6 0.79 -16.08 73.18
CA ALA A 6 1.92 -15.47 72.48
C ALA A 6 2.42 -16.34 71.29
N GLU A 7 2.42 -17.65 71.48
CA GLU A 7 2.80 -18.63 70.43
C GLU A 7 1.77 -18.58 69.26
N ALA A 8 0.50 -18.52 69.57
CA ALA A 8 -0.56 -18.42 68.53
C ALA A 8 -0.50 -17.09 67.79
N GLU A 9 -0.21 -15.97 68.44
CA GLU A 9 0.00 -14.69 67.79
C GLU A 9 1.25 -14.70 66.87
N HIS A 10 2.35 -15.27 67.32
CA HIS A 10 3.57 -15.43 66.51
C HIS A 10 3.33 -16.25 65.27
N GLU A 11 2.60 -17.35 65.37
CA GLU A 11 2.25 -18.17 64.21
C GLU A 11 1.34 -17.43 63.20
N LYS A 12 0.39 -16.63 63.69
CA LYS A 12 -0.48 -15.77 62.89
C LYS A 12 0.32 -14.70 62.14
N PHE A 13 1.25 -14.01 62.84
CA PHE A 13 2.13 -13.01 62.19
C PHE A 13 3.05 -13.63 61.17
N SER A 14 3.64 -14.79 61.46
CA SER A 14 4.48 -15.56 60.53
C SER A 14 3.72 -15.95 59.25
N GLY A 15 2.48 -16.41 59.40
CA GLY A 15 1.60 -16.69 58.29
C GLY A 15 1.27 -15.44 57.44
N LEU A 16 1.03 -14.30 58.07
CA LEU A 16 0.78 -13.03 57.41
C LEU A 16 2.02 -12.49 56.63
N ILE A 17 3.19 -12.62 57.24
CA ILE A 17 4.46 -12.26 56.58
C ILE A 17 4.70 -13.12 55.36
N ASN A 18 4.48 -14.44 55.42
CA ASN A 18 4.67 -15.34 54.30
C ASN A 18 3.67 -15.06 53.16
N LYS A 19 2.42 -14.77 53.49
CA LYS A 19 1.39 -14.36 52.49
C LYS A 19 1.76 -13.04 51.81
N THR A 20 2.24 -12.06 52.60
CA THR A 20 2.68 -10.76 52.08
C THR A 20 3.88 -10.90 51.17
N LYS A 21 4.88 -11.72 51.53
CA LYS A 21 6.03 -12.04 50.68
C LYS A 21 5.61 -12.69 49.34
N GLY A 22 4.67 -13.60 49.41
CA GLY A 22 4.09 -14.25 48.20
C GLY A 22 3.41 -13.21 47.27
N ASN A 23 2.62 -12.30 47.85
CA ASN A 23 1.98 -11.23 47.08
C ASN A 23 3.01 -10.27 46.43
N ILE A 24 4.04 -9.88 47.19
CA ILE A 24 5.11 -9.04 46.66
C ILE A 24 5.81 -9.72 45.48
N SER A 25 6.15 -10.99 45.60
CA SER A 25 6.76 -11.75 44.49
C SER A 25 5.84 -11.82 43.26
N SER A 26 4.53 -12.05 43.47
CA SER A 26 3.55 -12.08 42.39
C SER A 26 3.44 -10.73 41.67
N TYR A 27 3.35 -9.62 42.43
CA TYR A 27 3.31 -8.28 41.85
C TYR A 27 4.61 -7.90 41.13
N SER A 28 5.76 -8.27 41.68
CA SER A 28 7.06 -8.07 41.01
C SER A 28 7.12 -8.76 39.65
N ASN A 29 6.63 -10.00 39.57
CA ASN A 29 6.55 -10.72 38.29
C ASN A 29 5.55 -10.09 37.30
N GLN A 30 4.44 -9.57 37.78
CA GLN A 30 3.47 -8.86 36.94
C GLN A 30 4.05 -7.56 36.40
N ILE A 31 4.77 -6.80 37.23
CA ILE A 31 5.46 -5.57 36.81
C ILE A 31 6.50 -5.87 35.74
N ALA A 32 7.37 -6.87 35.97
CA ALA A 32 8.36 -7.26 34.98
C ALA A 32 7.74 -7.72 33.65
N GLY A 33 6.62 -8.42 33.71
CA GLY A 33 5.86 -8.81 32.51
C GLY A 33 5.27 -7.59 31.77
N ALA A 34 4.73 -6.63 32.50
CA ALA A 34 4.20 -5.38 31.92
C ALA A 34 5.29 -4.53 31.30
N GLU A 35 6.44 -4.39 31.97
CA GLU A 35 7.61 -3.67 31.45
C GLU A 35 8.12 -4.28 30.13
N ALA A 36 8.17 -5.62 30.04
CA ALA A 36 8.55 -6.29 28.81
C ALA A 36 7.55 -6.04 27.66
N GLN A 37 6.24 -5.98 27.98
CA GLN A 37 5.21 -5.65 26.98
C GLN A 37 5.33 -4.19 26.51
N VAL A 38 5.59 -3.25 27.40
CA VAL A 38 5.81 -1.84 27.05
C VAL A 38 7.00 -1.71 26.11
N ALA A 39 8.14 -2.33 26.43
CA ALA A 39 9.33 -2.30 25.58
C ALA A 39 9.07 -2.88 24.18
N ALA A 40 8.29 -3.97 24.09
CA ALA A 40 7.91 -4.55 22.80
C ALA A 40 7.01 -3.63 21.98
N LEU A 41 6.06 -2.96 22.62
CA LEU A 41 5.18 -1.97 21.95
C LEU A 41 5.95 -0.74 21.50
N GLU A 42 6.88 -0.24 22.30
CA GLU A 42 7.76 0.89 21.92
C GLU A 42 8.59 0.56 20.69
N ALA A 43 9.15 -0.64 20.59
CA ALA A 43 9.88 -1.10 19.42
C ALA A 43 8.99 -1.18 18.16
N GLN A 44 7.74 -1.65 18.31
CA GLN A 44 6.77 -1.67 17.21
C GLN A 44 6.38 -0.26 16.76
N ILE A 45 6.19 0.67 17.69
CA ILE A 45 5.90 2.08 17.37
C ILE A 45 7.06 2.70 16.58
N GLU A 46 8.29 2.46 16.98
CA GLU A 46 9.47 2.98 16.27
C GLU A 46 9.53 2.44 14.82
N GLU A 47 9.29 1.15 14.62
CA GLU A 47 9.25 0.55 13.29
C GLU A 47 8.13 1.13 12.43
N GLN A 48 6.93 1.28 12.99
CA GLN A 48 5.80 1.90 12.29
C GLN A 48 6.09 3.34 11.90
N ASN A 49 6.73 4.12 12.78
CA ASN A 49 7.10 5.50 12.47
C ASN A 49 8.12 5.59 11.32
N LYS A 50 9.09 4.66 11.23
CA LYS A 50 10.00 4.56 10.09
C LYS A 50 9.25 4.27 8.79
N ASN A 51 8.31 3.33 8.83
CA ASN A 51 7.47 2.98 7.67
C ASN A 51 6.60 4.17 7.22
N ILE A 52 5.98 4.88 8.16
CA ILE A 52 5.18 6.10 7.86
C ILE A 52 6.06 7.15 7.18
N SER A 53 7.25 7.42 7.70
CA SER A 53 8.17 8.39 7.12
C SER A 53 8.59 8.02 5.69
N ALA A 54 8.86 6.73 5.43
CA ALA A 54 9.19 6.25 4.10
C ALA A 54 8.03 6.41 3.11
N LEU A 55 6.80 6.09 3.54
CA LEU A 55 5.59 6.24 2.73
C LEU A 55 5.27 7.72 2.43
N GLN A 56 5.46 8.61 3.40
CA GLN A 56 5.29 10.06 3.21
C GLN A 56 6.28 10.60 2.17
N LYS A 57 7.54 10.15 2.22
CA LYS A 57 8.55 10.52 1.22
C LYS A 57 8.16 10.03 -0.18
N GLN A 58 7.71 8.79 -0.31
CA GLN A 58 7.24 8.25 -1.58
C GLN A 58 6.07 9.06 -2.14
N LEU A 59 5.08 9.36 -1.31
CA LEU A 59 3.93 10.18 -1.73
C LEU A 59 4.36 11.57 -2.20
N ALA A 60 5.28 12.22 -1.49
CA ALA A 60 5.80 13.53 -1.89
C ALA A 60 6.52 13.46 -3.25
N GLU A 61 7.29 12.41 -3.51
CA GLU A 61 7.95 12.18 -4.80
C GLU A 61 6.94 11.94 -5.93
N GLU A 62 5.88 11.15 -5.69
CA GLU A 62 4.80 10.89 -6.65
C GLU A 62 4.04 12.17 -6.98
N MET A 63 3.68 12.97 -5.97
CA MET A 63 3.01 14.27 -6.18
C MET A 63 3.90 15.26 -6.92
N ALA A 64 5.20 15.28 -6.66
CA ALA A 64 6.13 16.13 -7.39
C ALA A 64 6.22 15.72 -8.87
N LYS A 65 6.26 14.43 -9.18
CA LYS A 65 6.25 13.93 -10.55
C LYS A 65 4.91 14.19 -11.25
N SER A 66 3.78 14.05 -10.56
CA SER A 66 2.47 14.38 -11.10
C SER A 66 2.38 15.85 -11.50
N ARG A 67 2.86 16.75 -10.63
CA ARG A 67 2.94 18.20 -10.95
C ARG A 67 3.89 18.49 -12.11
N LEU A 68 5.02 17.80 -12.17
CA LEU A 68 5.97 17.94 -13.26
C LEU A 68 5.35 17.46 -14.57
N ALA A 69 4.65 16.33 -14.58
CA ALA A 69 3.94 15.83 -15.74
C ALA A 69 2.85 16.81 -16.21
N ALA A 70 2.05 17.35 -15.29
CA ALA A 70 1.01 18.33 -15.62
C ALA A 70 1.55 19.59 -16.30
N ASN A 71 2.80 19.98 -16.01
CA ASN A 71 3.47 21.15 -16.59
C ASN A 71 4.46 20.80 -17.71
N SER A 72 4.54 19.54 -18.13
CA SER A 72 5.47 19.08 -19.17
C SER A 72 4.81 19.13 -20.56
N SER A 73 5.60 18.87 -21.60
CA SER A 73 5.08 18.65 -22.95
C SER A 73 4.48 17.24 -23.04
N TRP A 74 3.38 17.15 -23.78
CA TRP A 74 2.68 15.92 -24.07
C TRP A 74 2.69 15.65 -25.57
N ARG A 75 2.92 14.41 -25.96
CA ARG A 75 2.74 13.98 -27.35
C ARG A 75 1.26 13.83 -27.64
N ASP A 76 0.88 14.07 -28.88
CA ASP A 76 -0.46 13.67 -29.34
C ASP A 76 -0.54 12.16 -29.43
N ILE A 77 -1.70 11.58 -29.11
CA ILE A 77 -1.92 10.13 -29.19
C ILE A 77 -1.70 9.58 -30.60
N SER A 78 -2.00 10.39 -31.62
CA SER A 78 -1.78 10.03 -33.02
C SER A 78 -0.31 9.88 -33.42
N GLU A 79 0.61 10.40 -32.61
CA GLU A 79 2.07 10.27 -32.81
C GLU A 79 2.62 8.96 -32.23
N VAL A 80 1.77 8.16 -31.54
CA VAL A 80 2.16 6.92 -30.89
C VAL A 80 1.46 5.74 -31.54
N SER A 81 2.25 4.77 -32.00
CA SER A 81 1.71 3.52 -32.52
C SER A 81 1.87 2.42 -31.48
N PHE A 82 0.78 1.71 -31.19
CA PHE A 82 0.75 0.56 -30.29
C PHE A 82 0.64 -0.73 -31.08
N THR A 83 1.32 -1.77 -30.60
CA THR A 83 1.30 -3.11 -31.19
C THR A 83 0.27 -4.01 -30.49
N GLU A 84 0.01 -5.20 -31.05
CA GLU A 84 -0.77 -6.23 -30.36
C GLU A 84 -0.09 -6.71 -29.05
N ASP A 85 1.24 -6.71 -28.99
CA ASP A 85 1.97 -7.03 -27.76
C ASP A 85 1.76 -5.94 -26.70
N ASP A 86 1.72 -4.67 -27.07
CA ASP A 86 1.36 -3.57 -26.16
C ASP A 86 -0.08 -3.73 -25.64
N ARG A 87 -1.00 -4.05 -26.52
CA ARG A 87 -2.41 -4.32 -26.17
C ARG A 87 -2.53 -5.48 -25.18
N TYR A 88 -1.82 -6.56 -25.45
CA TYR A 88 -1.76 -7.75 -24.60
C TYR A 88 -1.19 -7.41 -23.22
N LEU A 89 -0.06 -6.69 -23.19
CA LEU A 89 0.60 -6.24 -21.96
C LEU A 89 -0.31 -5.33 -21.14
N LEU A 90 -0.93 -4.32 -21.77
CA LEU A 90 -1.81 -3.37 -21.08
C LEU A 90 -3.06 -4.04 -20.53
N ALA A 91 -3.71 -4.93 -21.29
CA ALA A 91 -4.89 -5.64 -20.83
C ALA A 91 -4.60 -6.52 -19.60
N ASN A 92 -3.47 -7.22 -19.57
CA ASN A 92 -3.06 -8.03 -18.43
C ASN A 92 -2.62 -7.19 -17.21
N LEU A 93 -2.04 -6.01 -17.44
CA LEU A 93 -1.77 -5.06 -16.36
C LEU A 93 -3.08 -4.54 -15.76
N ILE A 94 -4.04 -4.11 -16.59
CA ILE A 94 -5.38 -3.67 -16.14
C ILE A 94 -6.06 -4.80 -15.34
N TYR A 95 -5.95 -6.04 -15.77
CA TYR A 95 -6.46 -7.18 -14.99
C TYR A 95 -5.83 -7.26 -13.61
N CYS A 96 -4.52 -7.09 -13.50
CA CYS A 96 -3.81 -7.17 -12.22
C CYS A 96 -4.16 -6.02 -11.28
N GLU A 97 -4.33 -4.81 -11.80
CA GLU A 97 -4.53 -3.58 -11.01
C GLU A 97 -6.02 -3.31 -10.75
N ALA A 98 -6.89 -3.60 -11.72
CA ALA A 98 -8.29 -3.19 -11.72
C ALA A 98 -9.27 -4.26 -12.22
N GLY A 99 -8.87 -5.53 -12.23
CA GLY A 99 -9.73 -6.62 -12.75
C GLY A 99 -11.04 -6.81 -11.98
N GLY A 100 -11.07 -6.42 -10.70
CA GLY A 100 -12.27 -6.40 -9.84
C GLY A 100 -13.00 -5.06 -9.78
N GLU A 101 -12.48 -4.02 -10.45
CA GLU A 101 -13.06 -2.69 -10.44
C GLU A 101 -14.17 -2.54 -11.47
N PRO A 102 -15.07 -1.54 -11.30
CA PRO A 102 -15.99 -1.14 -12.35
C PRO A 102 -15.25 -0.84 -13.65
N TYR A 103 -15.95 -0.96 -14.80
CA TYR A 103 -15.34 -0.75 -16.11
C TYR A 103 -14.64 0.61 -16.24
N ASP A 104 -15.24 1.68 -15.69
CA ASP A 104 -14.62 3.01 -15.65
C ASP A 104 -13.30 3.03 -14.89
N GLY A 105 -13.14 2.20 -13.86
CA GLY A 105 -11.88 2.03 -13.13
C GLY A 105 -10.82 1.32 -13.98
N GLN A 106 -11.23 0.33 -14.78
CA GLN A 106 -10.33 -0.35 -15.73
C GLN A 106 -9.85 0.61 -16.82
N VAL A 107 -10.75 1.44 -17.38
CA VAL A 107 -10.41 2.49 -18.35
C VAL A 107 -9.46 3.51 -17.72
N ALA A 108 -9.74 3.94 -16.50
CA ALA A 108 -8.91 4.91 -15.77
C ALA A 108 -7.47 4.42 -15.55
N VAL A 109 -7.29 3.16 -15.15
CA VAL A 109 -5.95 2.55 -15.01
C VAL A 109 -5.24 2.50 -16.37
N GLY A 110 -5.92 2.08 -17.43
CA GLY A 110 -5.38 2.12 -18.79
C GLY A 110 -4.97 3.53 -19.23
N ALA A 111 -5.83 4.53 -18.96
CA ALA A 111 -5.56 5.93 -19.28
C ALA A 111 -4.32 6.47 -18.57
N VAL A 112 -4.10 6.14 -17.28
CA VAL A 112 -2.87 6.53 -16.56
C VAL A 112 -1.62 5.97 -17.23
N VAL A 113 -1.64 4.72 -17.68
CA VAL A 113 -0.49 4.12 -18.38
C VAL A 113 -0.21 4.87 -19.68
N ILE A 114 -1.24 5.14 -20.49
CA ILE A 114 -1.11 5.88 -21.75
C ILE A 114 -0.69 7.33 -21.49
N ASN A 115 -1.23 8.00 -20.48
CA ASN A 115 -0.81 9.33 -20.07
C ASN A 115 0.70 9.41 -19.78
N ARG A 116 1.24 8.41 -19.09
CA ARG A 116 2.69 8.32 -18.88
C ARG A 116 3.46 8.15 -20.18
N VAL A 117 2.99 7.31 -21.10
CA VAL A 117 3.62 7.14 -22.42
C VAL A 117 3.62 8.46 -23.20
N LEU A 118 2.58 9.27 -23.11
CA LEU A 118 2.47 10.57 -23.80
C LEU A 118 3.28 11.68 -23.15
N SER A 119 3.49 11.62 -21.83
CA SER A 119 4.23 12.66 -21.09
C SER A 119 5.75 12.54 -21.29
N SER A 120 6.44 13.67 -21.52
CA SER A 120 7.90 13.70 -21.64
C SER A 120 8.66 13.37 -20.36
N VAL A 121 7.96 13.21 -19.23
CA VAL A 121 8.54 12.87 -17.91
C VAL A 121 8.78 11.37 -17.76
N TYR A 122 8.10 10.55 -18.55
CA TYR A 122 8.12 9.08 -18.47
C TYR A 122 8.75 8.44 -19.71
N PRO A 123 9.03 7.13 -19.67
CA PRO A 123 9.45 6.41 -20.87
C PRO A 123 8.43 6.55 -22.01
N SER A 124 8.93 6.62 -23.23
CA SER A 124 8.13 6.88 -24.43
C SER A 124 7.45 5.64 -25.01
N THR A 125 7.59 4.47 -24.38
CA THR A 125 7.00 3.20 -24.82
C THR A 125 6.16 2.59 -23.71
N LEU A 126 5.13 1.84 -24.07
CA LEU A 126 4.24 1.18 -23.11
C LEU A 126 5.02 0.20 -22.22
N SER A 127 5.85 -0.64 -22.79
CA SER A 127 6.69 -1.56 -22.03
C SER A 127 7.65 -0.81 -21.08
N GLY A 128 8.25 0.29 -21.54
CA GLY A 128 9.11 1.14 -20.71
C GLY A 128 8.39 1.72 -19.50
N VAL A 129 7.13 2.15 -19.68
CA VAL A 129 6.28 2.63 -18.57
C VAL A 129 5.91 1.50 -17.62
N VAL A 130 5.45 0.36 -18.15
CA VAL A 130 4.99 -0.77 -17.33
C VAL A 130 6.11 -1.37 -16.49
N TYR A 131 7.29 -1.56 -17.08
CA TYR A 131 8.45 -2.15 -16.38
C TYR A 131 9.34 -1.13 -15.67
N GLN A 132 8.93 0.14 -15.62
CA GLN A 132 9.64 1.14 -14.83
C GLN A 132 9.66 0.73 -13.35
N ASN A 133 10.84 0.80 -12.74
CA ASN A 133 11.05 0.32 -11.38
C ASN A 133 10.06 0.93 -10.39
N ARG A 134 9.41 0.10 -9.58
CA ARG A 134 8.45 0.45 -8.50
C ARG A 134 7.21 1.23 -8.95
N GLN A 135 6.81 1.15 -10.23
CA GLN A 135 5.60 1.84 -10.67
C GLN A 135 4.34 0.99 -10.52
N PHE A 136 4.46 -0.31 -10.77
CA PHE A 136 3.34 -1.25 -10.69
C PHE A 136 3.72 -2.45 -9.81
N GLU A 137 2.98 -2.63 -8.73
CA GLU A 137 3.22 -3.72 -7.77
C GLU A 137 3.16 -5.11 -8.44
N PRO A 138 2.23 -5.41 -9.36
CA PRO A 138 2.19 -6.70 -10.05
C PRO A 138 3.46 -7.06 -10.83
N VAL A 139 4.27 -6.08 -11.23
CA VAL A 139 5.56 -6.32 -11.88
C VAL A 139 6.56 -6.86 -10.85
N SER A 140 6.67 -6.20 -9.70
CA SER A 140 7.65 -6.57 -8.66
C SER A 140 7.31 -7.88 -7.95
N THR A 141 6.02 -8.22 -7.84
CA THR A 141 5.54 -9.45 -7.20
C THR A 141 5.46 -10.66 -8.14
N GLY A 142 5.68 -10.46 -9.44
CA GLY A 142 5.52 -11.51 -10.45
C GLY A 142 4.07 -11.81 -10.86
N ARG A 143 3.07 -11.11 -10.30
CA ARG A 143 1.65 -11.27 -10.66
C ARG A 143 1.40 -10.97 -12.13
N LEU A 144 2.05 -9.92 -12.68
CA LEU A 144 1.93 -9.59 -14.10
C LEU A 144 2.54 -10.68 -14.99
N ALA A 145 3.71 -11.22 -14.62
CA ALA A 145 4.34 -12.31 -15.38
C ALA A 145 3.44 -13.55 -15.46
N LEU A 146 2.78 -13.90 -14.35
CA LEU A 146 1.81 -14.99 -14.31
C LEU A 146 0.56 -14.68 -15.16
N ALA A 147 0.03 -13.45 -15.07
CA ALA A 147 -1.13 -13.02 -15.86
C ALA A 147 -0.83 -13.09 -17.36
N LEU A 148 0.35 -12.67 -17.79
CA LEU A 148 0.80 -12.78 -19.18
C LEU A 148 0.96 -14.23 -19.61
N ALA A 149 1.57 -15.09 -18.81
CA ALA A 149 1.78 -16.49 -19.16
C ALA A 149 0.45 -17.25 -19.38
N GLU A 150 -0.58 -16.90 -18.63
CA GLU A 150 -1.90 -17.56 -18.67
C GLU A 150 -2.99 -16.78 -19.44
N ASN A 151 -2.66 -15.58 -19.92
CA ASN A 151 -3.61 -14.65 -20.53
C ASN A 151 -4.88 -14.43 -19.67
N ARG A 152 -4.68 -13.89 -18.47
CA ARG A 152 -5.77 -13.71 -17.49
C ARG A 152 -6.66 -12.51 -17.75
N ALA A 153 -6.29 -11.63 -18.69
CA ALA A 153 -7.08 -10.46 -19.05
C ALA A 153 -8.48 -10.86 -19.56
N THR A 154 -9.49 -10.23 -18.98
CA THR A 154 -10.88 -10.42 -19.40
C THR A 154 -11.21 -9.61 -20.66
N ALA A 155 -12.33 -9.91 -21.31
CA ALA A 155 -12.81 -9.11 -22.43
C ALA A 155 -13.01 -7.63 -22.08
N SER A 156 -13.38 -7.31 -20.83
CA SER A 156 -13.49 -5.91 -20.38
C SER A 156 -12.11 -5.25 -20.26
N CYS A 157 -11.09 -5.95 -19.76
CA CYS A 157 -9.73 -5.44 -19.70
C CYS A 157 -9.16 -5.13 -21.09
N TYR A 158 -9.41 -5.99 -22.07
CA TYR A 158 -9.01 -5.74 -23.45
C TYR A 158 -9.73 -4.52 -24.05
N ARG A 159 -11.06 -4.37 -23.83
CA ARG A 159 -11.78 -3.17 -24.27
C ARG A 159 -11.25 -1.89 -23.62
N ALA A 160 -10.97 -1.94 -22.32
CA ALA A 160 -10.40 -0.80 -21.60
C ALA A 160 -8.99 -0.43 -22.14
N ALA A 161 -8.17 -1.43 -22.47
CA ALA A 161 -6.87 -1.23 -23.12
C ALA A 161 -7.04 -0.58 -24.50
N ASP A 162 -7.98 -1.09 -25.32
CA ASP A 162 -8.29 -0.54 -26.65
C ASP A 162 -8.77 0.91 -26.57
N GLU A 163 -9.62 1.26 -25.61
CA GLU A 163 -10.09 2.63 -25.41
C GLU A 163 -8.96 3.56 -24.99
N ALA A 164 -8.15 3.15 -24.01
CA ALA A 164 -7.01 3.94 -23.55
C ALA A 164 -5.98 4.18 -24.68
N MET A 165 -5.67 3.16 -25.49
CA MET A 165 -4.74 3.27 -26.63
C MET A 165 -5.28 4.13 -27.76
N ARG A 166 -6.58 4.41 -27.80
CA ARG A 166 -7.20 5.40 -28.71
C ARG A 166 -7.24 6.81 -28.10
N GLY A 167 -6.68 7.02 -26.89
CA GLY A 167 -6.68 8.30 -26.22
C GLY A 167 -7.93 8.57 -25.36
N MET A 168 -8.79 7.57 -25.15
CA MET A 168 -9.93 7.74 -24.24
C MET A 168 -9.45 7.81 -22.79
N THR A 169 -9.92 8.84 -22.09
CA THR A 169 -9.61 9.05 -20.68
C THR A 169 -10.82 9.59 -19.93
N ASN A 170 -11.04 9.10 -18.72
CA ASN A 170 -12.00 9.60 -17.74
C ASN A 170 -11.31 10.22 -16.52
N VAL A 171 -9.98 10.33 -16.56
CA VAL A 171 -9.14 10.88 -15.50
C VAL A 171 -8.24 12.03 -15.96
N GLY A 172 -8.51 12.58 -17.17
CA GLY A 172 -7.71 13.65 -17.75
C GLY A 172 -6.23 13.26 -17.82
N ASN A 173 -5.35 14.16 -17.37
CA ASN A 173 -3.90 13.97 -17.42
C ASN A 173 -3.31 13.34 -16.15
N CYS A 174 -4.12 12.63 -15.33
CA CYS A 174 -3.60 11.92 -14.17
C CYS A 174 -2.57 10.88 -14.59
N VAL A 175 -1.46 10.82 -13.84
CA VAL A 175 -0.35 9.90 -14.08
C VAL A 175 -0.10 8.95 -12.89
N TYR A 176 -0.90 9.08 -11.84
CA TYR A 176 -0.89 8.22 -10.66
C TYR A 176 -2.28 7.77 -10.26
N PHE A 177 -2.35 6.61 -9.63
CA PHE A 177 -3.52 6.14 -8.90
C PHE A 177 -3.09 5.30 -7.69
N ARG A 178 -3.94 5.26 -6.68
CA ARG A 178 -3.78 4.41 -5.49
C ARG A 178 -5.09 4.27 -4.73
N THR A 179 -5.13 3.38 -3.76
CA THR A 179 -6.19 3.34 -2.75
C THR A 179 -6.30 4.71 -2.06
N PRO A 180 -7.51 5.25 -1.86
CA PRO A 180 -7.71 6.55 -1.22
C PRO A 180 -7.07 6.61 0.17
N ILE A 181 -6.41 7.74 0.46
CA ILE A 181 -5.84 8.05 1.76
C ILE A 181 -6.30 9.45 2.21
N PRO A 182 -6.40 9.72 3.52
CA PRO A 182 -6.79 11.04 4.01
C PRO A 182 -5.87 12.15 3.47
N GLY A 183 -6.48 13.23 2.97
CA GLY A 183 -5.75 14.42 2.48
C GLY A 183 -5.19 14.31 1.06
N LEU A 184 -5.39 13.21 0.34
CA LEU A 184 -5.06 13.10 -1.08
C LEU A 184 -6.28 13.47 -1.93
N GLU A 185 -6.16 14.57 -2.66
CA GLU A 185 -7.17 15.04 -3.61
C GLU A 185 -6.95 14.40 -4.98
N GLY A 186 -8.05 14.09 -5.68
CA GLY A 186 -8.03 13.50 -7.00
C GLY A 186 -9.41 13.03 -7.46
N ILE A 187 -9.46 12.35 -8.60
CA ILE A 187 -10.67 11.76 -9.17
C ILE A 187 -10.86 10.37 -8.57
N ASN A 188 -11.97 10.15 -7.86
CA ASN A 188 -12.27 8.86 -7.25
C ASN A 188 -13.11 8.02 -8.21
N ILE A 189 -12.61 6.84 -8.60
CA ILE A 189 -13.33 5.85 -9.43
C ILE A 189 -13.08 4.47 -8.82
N GLY A 190 -14.16 3.77 -8.46
CA GLY A 190 -14.05 2.48 -7.79
C GLY A 190 -13.27 2.57 -6.49
N GLY A 191 -12.32 1.66 -6.29
CA GLY A 191 -11.43 1.62 -5.13
C GLY A 191 -10.20 2.52 -5.22
N HIS A 192 -10.09 3.39 -6.24
CA HIS A 192 -8.89 4.19 -6.50
C HIS A 192 -9.16 5.70 -6.54
N VAL A 193 -8.14 6.49 -6.15
CA VAL A 193 -8.02 7.92 -6.41
C VAL A 193 -6.93 8.14 -7.46
N PHE A 194 -7.25 8.92 -8.49
CA PHE A 194 -6.38 9.26 -9.62
C PHE A 194 -5.92 10.72 -9.51
N TYR A 195 -4.60 10.99 -9.71
CA TYR A 195 -3.99 12.32 -9.55
C TYR A 195 -2.73 12.52 -10.39
#